data_9fabf279c9c0b12eb86fed7e7540107f
#
_entry.id   9fabf279c9c0b12eb86fed7e7540107f
#
_cell.length_a   1.000
_cell.length_b   1.000
_cell.length_c   1.000
_cell.angle_alpha   90.00
_cell.angle_beta   90.00
_cell.angle_gamma   90.00
#
_symmetry.space_group_name_H-M   'P 1'
#
loop_
_entity.id
_entity.type
_entity.pdbx_description
1 polymer ?
#
loop_
_entity_poly.entity_id
_entity_poly.type
_entity_poly.pdbx_seq_one_letter_code
_entity_poly.pdbx_strand_id
1 'polypeptide(L)'
;MSSVTDGPGNVDSDTAQRASGNSAVTDAQISFKRWLLKTSRNPYVTFSSLVQPIIFFVLMAEVLGAIAGGAVSQSVQSGVSYVTYLTPAIIIQSALAAAAVSGIGLVDDMETGMFEKTLLSPMHRSAMFLGKVLSEVVRITVQTGIILGLGYLLLVLKPGALPEQYLQTGPLGILGILVVTVIFGGVFMAYSNIVALVTRDREATVMIANLLTFPLLFISSAFVPLELLPNWIQAVAIANPITYGVDGIRALMLGQDVLSVFEATAFTGLWNTVVPAVAVLLGFNVVLGAIAVAFLRRASKSEVQ
;
A
#
# COMPACT_ATOMS: atom_id res chain seq x y z
N MET A 1 -67.71 46.09 -14.72
CA MET A 1 -66.58 45.85 -15.62
C MET A 1 -65.33 46.36 -14.91
N SER A 2 -64.70 45.50 -14.19
CA SER A 2 -63.40 45.80 -13.53
C SER A 2 -62.42 44.71 -13.93
N SER A 3 -61.45 45.12 -14.75
CA SER A 3 -60.38 44.30 -15.21
C SER A 3 -59.34 44.14 -14.07
N VAL A 4 -59.20 42.97 -13.51
CA VAL A 4 -58.09 42.59 -12.65
C VAL A 4 -56.95 42.15 -13.55
N THR A 5 -55.93 43.00 -13.64
CA THR A 5 -54.63 42.64 -14.23
C THR A 5 -53.78 41.98 -13.14
N ASP A 6 -53.75 40.65 -13.12
CA ASP A 6 -52.74 39.91 -12.36
C ASP A 6 -51.35 40.14 -13.02
N GLY A 7 -50.50 40.85 -12.32
CA GLY A 7 -49.11 40.97 -12.67
C GLY A 7 -48.37 39.64 -12.50
N PRO A 8 -47.30 39.36 -13.28
CA PRO A 8 -46.54 38.11 -13.12
C PRO A 8 -45.90 38.06 -11.72
N GLY A 9 -46.32 37.06 -10.95
CA GLY A 9 -45.78 36.82 -9.64
C GLY A 9 -44.24 36.75 -9.69
N ASN A 10 -43.68 37.52 -8.83
CA ASN A 10 -42.23 37.50 -8.53
C ASN A 10 -41.87 36.09 -8.04
N VAL A 11 -41.41 35.26 -8.96
CA VAL A 11 -40.87 33.95 -8.60
C VAL A 11 -39.60 34.24 -7.79
N ASP A 12 -39.71 34.04 -6.49
CA ASP A 12 -38.65 34.22 -5.53
C ASP A 12 -37.31 33.63 -6.07
N SER A 13 -36.43 34.53 -6.43
CA SER A 13 -35.05 34.25 -6.78
C SER A 13 -34.22 33.67 -5.61
N ASP A 14 -34.86 33.40 -4.49
CA ASP A 14 -34.24 32.93 -3.25
C ASP A 14 -34.09 31.41 -3.13
N THR A 15 -34.62 30.63 -4.06
CA THR A 15 -34.50 29.15 -3.98
C THR A 15 -33.31 28.58 -4.76
N ALA A 16 -32.51 29.41 -5.38
CA ALA A 16 -31.19 28.99 -5.83
C ALA A 16 -30.15 29.15 -4.71
N GLN A 17 -30.45 28.73 -3.48
CA GLN A 17 -29.42 28.40 -2.53
C GLN A 17 -28.60 27.29 -3.15
N ARG A 18 -27.51 27.68 -3.84
CA ARG A 18 -26.43 26.76 -4.17
C ARG A 18 -26.11 26.02 -2.88
N ALA A 19 -26.39 24.73 -2.85
CA ALA A 19 -25.99 23.89 -1.74
C ALA A 19 -24.51 24.21 -1.48
N SER A 20 -24.24 24.90 -0.36
CA SER A 20 -22.88 25.22 0.01
C SER A 20 -22.16 23.90 0.16
N GLY A 21 -21.21 23.61 -0.73
CA GLY A 21 -20.43 22.37 -0.68
C GLY A 21 -19.86 22.22 0.73
N ASN A 22 -19.85 21.01 1.23
CA ASN A 22 -19.25 20.70 2.52
C ASN A 22 -17.76 21.13 2.51
N SER A 23 -17.17 21.28 3.70
CA SER A 23 -15.73 21.51 3.76
C SER A 23 -14.98 20.30 3.21
N ALA A 24 -13.79 20.52 2.62
CA ALA A 24 -12.95 19.44 2.10
C ALA A 24 -12.65 18.33 3.14
N VAL A 25 -12.60 18.71 4.42
CA VAL A 25 -12.41 17.78 5.53
C VAL A 25 -13.65 16.88 5.72
N THR A 26 -14.84 17.48 5.67
CA THR A 26 -16.11 16.72 5.78
C THR A 26 -16.26 15.76 4.59
N ASP A 27 -15.94 16.20 3.38
CA ASP A 27 -15.96 15.36 2.18
C ASP A 27 -14.99 14.18 2.30
N ALA A 28 -13.77 14.42 2.81
CA ALA A 28 -12.80 13.36 3.06
C ALA A 28 -13.29 12.36 4.12
N GLN A 29 -13.93 12.83 5.20
CA GLN A 29 -14.52 11.96 6.23
C GLN A 29 -15.67 11.12 5.68
N ILE A 30 -16.55 11.68 4.87
CA ILE A 30 -17.66 10.96 4.23
C ILE A 30 -17.10 9.88 3.31
N SER A 31 -16.11 10.23 2.47
CA SER A 31 -15.45 9.28 1.58
C SER A 31 -14.73 8.17 2.35
N PHE A 32 -13.97 8.51 3.39
CA PHE A 32 -13.32 7.56 4.27
C PHE A 32 -14.30 6.57 4.90
N LYS A 33 -15.39 7.08 5.50
CA LYS A 33 -16.43 6.23 6.09
C LYS A 33 -17.08 5.31 5.06
N ARG A 34 -17.35 5.80 3.85
CA ARG A 34 -17.91 5.00 2.75
C ARG A 34 -16.99 3.83 2.40
N TRP A 35 -15.69 4.09 2.19
CA TRP A 35 -14.72 3.06 1.84
C TRP A 35 -14.48 2.08 2.99
N LEU A 36 -14.40 2.57 4.22
CA LEU A 36 -14.26 1.71 5.41
C LEU A 36 -15.46 0.79 5.57
N LEU A 37 -16.69 1.30 5.38
CA LEU A 37 -17.90 0.48 5.40
C LEU A 37 -17.95 -0.52 4.23
N LYS A 38 -17.52 -0.13 3.02
CA LYS A 38 -17.42 -1.04 1.87
C LYS A 38 -16.48 -2.22 2.21
N THR A 39 -15.33 -1.92 2.80
CA THR A 39 -14.35 -2.93 3.24
C THR A 39 -14.89 -3.81 4.37
N SER A 40 -15.53 -3.23 5.40
CA SER A 40 -16.05 -3.98 6.54
C SER A 40 -17.26 -4.86 6.21
N ARG A 41 -18.07 -4.44 5.23
CA ARG A 41 -19.22 -5.23 4.75
C ARG A 41 -18.82 -6.37 3.83
N ASN A 42 -17.60 -6.36 3.31
CA ASN A 42 -17.06 -7.45 2.51
C ASN A 42 -15.74 -7.97 3.12
N PRO A 43 -15.78 -8.58 4.32
CA PRO A 43 -14.59 -9.07 5.01
C PRO A 43 -13.88 -10.16 4.22
N TYR A 44 -14.60 -10.87 3.33
CA TYR A 44 -14.04 -11.91 2.48
C TYR A 44 -12.91 -11.37 1.57
N VAL A 45 -13.06 -10.18 0.99
CA VAL A 45 -12.02 -9.57 0.13
C VAL A 45 -10.76 -9.25 0.94
N THR A 46 -10.93 -8.70 2.13
CA THR A 46 -9.79 -8.39 3.01
C THR A 46 -9.12 -9.67 3.53
N PHE A 47 -9.93 -10.67 3.90
CA PHE A 47 -9.41 -11.95 4.38
C PHE A 47 -8.69 -12.71 3.25
N SER A 48 -9.27 -12.78 2.06
CA SER A 48 -8.65 -13.47 0.91
C SER A 48 -7.31 -12.85 0.50
N SER A 49 -7.17 -11.52 0.63
CA SER A 49 -5.90 -10.84 0.37
C SER A 49 -4.79 -11.17 1.38
N LEU A 50 -5.15 -11.66 2.57
CA LEU A 50 -4.20 -12.11 3.60
C LEU A 50 -3.87 -13.60 3.52
N VAL A 51 -4.78 -14.42 3.02
CA VAL A 51 -4.60 -15.88 3.00
C VAL A 51 -3.34 -16.28 2.24
N GLN A 52 -3.13 -15.70 1.06
CA GLN A 52 -1.96 -15.98 0.23
C GLN A 52 -0.64 -15.59 0.94
N PRO A 53 -0.45 -14.35 1.47
CA PRO A 53 0.75 -13.99 2.24
C PRO A 53 0.96 -14.89 3.46
N ILE A 54 -0.09 -15.26 4.20
CA ILE A 54 0.00 -16.11 5.39
C ILE A 54 0.48 -17.53 5.02
N ILE A 55 -0.15 -18.15 4.02
CA ILE A 55 0.27 -19.48 3.55
C ILE A 55 1.71 -19.44 3.07
N PHE A 56 2.04 -18.41 2.27
CA PHE A 56 3.38 -18.24 1.75
C PHE A 56 4.41 -18.02 2.87
N PHE A 57 4.06 -17.25 3.90
CA PHE A 57 4.91 -17.05 5.08
C PHE A 57 5.25 -18.38 5.77
N VAL A 58 4.23 -19.15 6.11
CA VAL A 58 4.42 -20.44 6.81
C VAL A 58 5.26 -21.39 5.96
N LEU A 59 4.92 -21.54 4.66
CA LEU A 59 5.65 -22.44 3.78
C LEU A 59 7.11 -22.01 3.58
N MET A 60 7.33 -20.72 3.30
CA MET A 60 8.68 -20.22 3.08
C MET A 60 9.53 -20.22 4.36
N ALA A 61 8.93 -19.94 5.52
CA ALA A 61 9.62 -20.01 6.80
C ALA A 61 10.13 -21.42 7.11
N GLU A 62 9.38 -22.47 6.73
CA GLU A 62 9.80 -23.86 6.93
C GLU A 62 10.77 -24.32 5.83
N VAL A 63 10.41 -24.12 4.55
CA VAL A 63 11.20 -24.63 3.42
C VAL A 63 12.53 -23.88 3.30
N LEU A 64 12.48 -22.56 3.18
CA LEU A 64 13.71 -21.77 3.04
C LEU A 64 14.45 -21.61 4.37
N GLY A 65 13.74 -21.65 5.49
CA GLY A 65 14.39 -21.67 6.81
C GLY A 65 15.30 -22.88 6.99
N ALA A 66 14.91 -24.04 6.47
CA ALA A 66 15.73 -25.24 6.50
C ALA A 66 16.96 -25.17 5.54
N ILE A 67 16.82 -24.52 4.40
CA ILE A 67 17.84 -24.45 3.33
C ILE A 67 18.75 -23.23 3.50
N ALA A 68 18.17 -22.05 3.69
CA ALA A 68 18.88 -20.77 3.66
C ALA A 68 19.08 -20.15 5.05
N GLY A 69 18.53 -20.73 6.11
CA GLY A 69 18.62 -20.18 7.47
C GLY A 69 20.06 -20.01 7.95
N GLY A 70 20.95 -20.95 7.61
CA GLY A 70 22.39 -20.86 7.91
C GLY A 70 23.08 -19.74 7.14
N ALA A 71 22.77 -19.53 5.87
CA ALA A 71 23.32 -18.45 5.05
C ALA A 71 22.85 -17.08 5.54
N VAL A 72 21.57 -16.94 5.88
CA VAL A 72 21.02 -15.69 6.42
C VAL A 72 21.65 -15.33 7.76
N SER A 73 21.82 -16.29 8.66
CA SER A 73 22.47 -16.03 9.96
C SER A 73 23.93 -15.63 9.85
N GLN A 74 24.61 -15.97 8.74
CA GLN A 74 25.98 -15.54 8.47
C GLN A 74 26.06 -14.18 7.77
N SER A 75 25.14 -13.89 6.86
CA SER A 75 25.18 -12.68 6.02
C SER A 75 24.58 -11.45 6.72
N VAL A 76 23.53 -11.63 7.54
CA VAL A 76 22.82 -10.49 8.15
C VAL A 76 23.29 -10.24 9.58
N GLN A 77 23.14 -11.21 10.46
CA GLN A 77 23.59 -11.14 11.85
C GLN A 77 23.56 -12.54 12.47
N SER A 78 24.59 -12.87 13.26
CA SER A 78 24.62 -14.12 13.99
C SER A 78 23.42 -14.27 14.92
N GLY A 79 22.66 -15.36 14.73
CA GLY A 79 21.51 -15.68 15.57
C GLY A 79 20.14 -15.17 15.10
N VAL A 80 20.06 -14.37 14.02
CA VAL A 80 18.76 -13.96 13.45
C VAL A 80 18.08 -15.17 12.81
N SER A 81 16.85 -15.44 13.26
CA SER A 81 16.02 -16.50 12.68
C SER A 81 15.58 -16.12 11.26
N TYR A 82 15.49 -17.13 10.37
CA TYR A 82 14.93 -16.92 9.03
C TYR A 82 13.50 -16.35 9.06
N VAL A 83 12.70 -16.69 10.08
CA VAL A 83 11.36 -16.11 10.29
C VAL A 83 11.44 -14.59 10.45
N THR A 84 12.38 -14.10 11.27
CA THR A 84 12.59 -12.65 11.47
C THR A 84 13.06 -11.98 10.16
N TYR A 85 13.98 -12.62 9.43
CA TYR A 85 14.46 -12.15 8.13
C TYR A 85 13.35 -12.05 7.08
N LEU A 86 12.44 -13.04 7.05
CA LEU A 86 11.35 -13.15 6.06
C LEU A 86 10.17 -12.23 6.36
N THR A 87 9.91 -11.90 7.63
CA THR A 87 8.75 -11.10 8.05
C THR A 87 8.58 -9.80 7.24
N PRO A 88 9.61 -8.96 7.00
CA PRO A 88 9.52 -7.76 6.17
C PRO A 88 9.00 -8.04 4.76
N ALA A 89 9.48 -9.12 4.14
CA ALA A 89 9.05 -9.51 2.80
C ALA A 89 7.55 -9.86 2.74
N ILE A 90 7.05 -10.54 3.77
CA ILE A 90 5.63 -10.90 3.86
C ILE A 90 4.76 -9.68 4.16
N ILE A 91 5.24 -8.74 4.97
CA ILE A 91 4.56 -7.45 5.18
C ILE A 91 4.40 -6.71 3.84
N ILE A 92 5.48 -6.61 3.08
CA ILE A 92 5.48 -5.99 1.75
C ILE A 92 4.56 -6.74 0.78
N GLN A 93 4.60 -8.07 0.76
CA GLN A 93 3.69 -8.89 -0.06
C GLN A 93 2.21 -8.66 0.31
N SER A 94 1.90 -8.56 1.59
CA SER A 94 0.55 -8.22 2.07
C SER A 94 0.12 -6.81 1.65
N ALA A 95 1.03 -5.83 1.71
CA ALA A 95 0.76 -4.47 1.24
C ALA A 95 0.53 -4.42 -0.28
N LEU A 96 1.26 -5.23 -1.07
CA LEU A 96 1.02 -5.39 -2.51
C LEU A 96 -0.38 -5.96 -2.80
N ALA A 97 -0.79 -6.99 -2.06
CA ALA A 97 -2.13 -7.56 -2.18
C ALA A 97 -3.22 -6.54 -1.83
N ALA A 98 -3.01 -5.73 -0.77
CA ALA A 98 -3.90 -4.64 -0.42
C ALA A 98 -3.97 -3.57 -1.52
N ALA A 99 -2.83 -3.21 -2.11
CA ALA A 99 -2.76 -2.23 -3.19
C ALA A 99 -3.51 -2.70 -4.45
N ALA A 100 -3.41 -3.98 -4.81
CA ALA A 100 -4.15 -4.56 -5.93
C ALA A 100 -5.67 -4.43 -5.74
N VAL A 101 -6.17 -4.71 -4.53
CA VAL A 101 -7.60 -4.54 -4.18
C VAL A 101 -8.05 -3.08 -4.33
N SER A 102 -7.17 -2.10 -4.13
CA SER A 102 -7.50 -0.68 -4.34
C SER A 102 -7.90 -0.37 -5.78
N GLY A 103 -7.15 -0.89 -6.77
CA GLY A 103 -7.50 -0.74 -8.19
C GLY A 103 -8.79 -1.44 -8.56
N ILE A 104 -8.98 -2.68 -8.09
CA ILE A 104 -10.22 -3.44 -8.28
C ILE A 104 -11.43 -2.65 -7.75
N GLY A 105 -11.31 -2.07 -6.54
CA GLY A 105 -12.37 -1.27 -5.96
C GLY A 105 -12.72 -0.02 -6.79
N LEU A 106 -11.76 0.53 -7.54
CA LEU A 106 -12.01 1.64 -8.46
C LEU A 106 -12.77 1.18 -9.72
N VAL A 107 -12.42 0.02 -10.27
CA VAL A 107 -13.17 -0.59 -11.39
C VAL A 107 -14.60 -0.90 -10.97
N ASP A 108 -14.81 -1.52 -9.80
CA ASP A 108 -16.15 -1.78 -9.25
C ASP A 108 -16.99 -0.50 -9.15
N ASP A 109 -16.39 0.62 -8.72
CA ASP A 109 -17.08 1.92 -8.64
C ASP A 109 -17.42 2.48 -10.04
N MET A 110 -16.60 2.20 -11.06
CA MET A 110 -16.89 2.56 -12.47
C MET A 110 -18.02 1.71 -13.03
N GLU A 111 -17.98 0.39 -12.88
CA GLU A 111 -18.98 -0.54 -13.37
C GLU A 111 -20.38 -0.29 -12.75
N THR A 112 -20.41 0.11 -11.48
CA THR A 112 -21.66 0.43 -10.78
C THR A 112 -22.18 1.86 -11.03
N GLY A 113 -21.48 2.66 -11.84
CA GLY A 113 -21.78 4.08 -12.06
C GLY A 113 -21.59 4.96 -10.81
N MET A 114 -20.99 4.41 -9.76
CA MET A 114 -20.75 5.13 -8.50
C MET A 114 -19.63 6.15 -8.65
N PHE A 115 -18.66 5.85 -9.51
CA PHE A 115 -17.57 6.75 -9.86
C PHE A 115 -18.11 8.03 -10.50
N GLU A 116 -18.98 7.93 -11.51
CA GLU A 116 -19.62 9.06 -12.19
C GLU A 116 -20.50 9.87 -11.25
N LYS A 117 -21.36 9.21 -10.46
CA LYS A 117 -22.20 9.88 -9.46
C LYS A 117 -21.35 10.69 -8.47
N THR A 118 -20.19 10.17 -8.10
CA THR A 118 -19.30 10.85 -7.17
C THR A 118 -18.59 12.04 -7.84
N LEU A 119 -18.26 11.94 -9.13
CA LEU A 119 -17.67 13.06 -9.90
C LEU A 119 -18.67 14.21 -10.15
N LEU A 120 -19.97 13.88 -10.25
CA LEU A 120 -21.05 14.86 -10.42
C LEU A 120 -21.52 15.47 -9.08
N SER A 121 -21.10 14.91 -7.95
CA SER A 121 -21.43 15.44 -6.63
C SER A 121 -20.67 16.75 -6.36
N PRO A 122 -21.18 17.65 -5.50
CA PRO A 122 -20.49 18.89 -5.13
C PRO A 122 -19.27 18.68 -4.23
N MET A 123 -18.80 17.44 -4.08
CA MET A 123 -17.64 17.08 -3.27
C MET A 123 -16.31 17.49 -3.90
N HIS A 124 -15.36 17.86 -3.08
CA HIS A 124 -14.00 18.12 -3.54
C HIS A 124 -13.34 16.81 -4.01
N ARG A 125 -12.92 16.76 -5.28
CA ARG A 125 -12.30 15.57 -5.89
C ARG A 125 -11.09 15.06 -5.11
N SER A 126 -10.23 15.97 -4.64
CA SER A 126 -9.06 15.62 -3.80
C SER A 126 -9.46 14.99 -2.47
N ALA A 127 -10.51 15.49 -1.83
CA ALA A 127 -11.03 14.95 -0.56
C ALA A 127 -11.60 13.53 -0.73
N MET A 128 -12.23 13.27 -1.87
CA MET A 128 -12.74 11.95 -2.25
C MET A 128 -11.64 10.89 -2.32
N PHE A 129 -10.52 11.22 -3.00
CA PHE A 129 -9.36 10.33 -3.08
C PHE A 129 -8.63 10.20 -1.75
N LEU A 130 -8.50 11.29 -0.99
CA LEU A 130 -7.90 11.25 0.33
C LEU A 130 -8.65 10.30 1.27
N GLY A 131 -9.97 10.33 1.27
CA GLY A 131 -10.79 9.40 2.04
C GLY A 131 -10.57 7.94 1.65
N LYS A 132 -10.43 7.64 0.34
CA LYS A 132 -10.06 6.31 -0.15
C LYS A 132 -8.69 5.89 0.37
N VAL A 133 -7.67 6.72 0.18
CA VAL A 133 -6.30 6.44 0.63
C VAL A 133 -6.26 6.18 2.13
N LEU A 134 -6.95 6.98 2.95
CA LEU A 134 -7.01 6.78 4.40
C LEU A 134 -7.64 5.42 4.77
N SER A 135 -8.67 4.97 4.07
CA SER A 135 -9.25 3.64 4.32
C SER A 135 -8.28 2.51 3.98
N GLU A 136 -7.46 2.67 2.94
CA GLU A 136 -6.41 1.72 2.58
C GLU A 136 -5.28 1.70 3.61
N VAL A 137 -4.91 2.86 4.16
CA VAL A 137 -3.93 2.96 5.26
C VAL A 137 -4.40 2.13 6.46
N VAL A 138 -5.68 2.22 6.85
CA VAL A 138 -6.24 1.39 7.93
C VAL A 138 -6.12 -0.09 7.59
N ARG A 139 -6.47 -0.48 6.37
CA ARG A 139 -6.36 -1.88 5.93
C ARG A 139 -4.92 -2.39 5.99
N ILE A 140 -3.97 -1.66 5.42
CA ILE A 140 -2.54 -2.01 5.45
C ILE A 140 -2.04 -2.10 6.89
N THR A 141 -2.42 -1.17 7.76
CA THR A 141 -2.05 -1.18 9.18
C THR A 141 -2.51 -2.44 9.88
N VAL A 142 -3.78 -2.83 9.69
CA VAL A 142 -4.34 -4.05 10.26
C VAL A 142 -3.62 -5.29 9.73
N GLN A 143 -3.40 -5.37 8.42
CA GLN A 143 -2.70 -6.49 7.79
C GLN A 143 -1.25 -6.60 8.27
N THR A 144 -0.53 -5.48 8.37
CA THR A 144 0.84 -5.45 8.91
C THR A 144 0.88 -5.95 10.35
N GLY A 145 -0.08 -5.53 11.19
CA GLY A 145 -0.18 -6.00 12.57
C GLY A 145 -0.42 -7.52 12.65
N ILE A 146 -1.27 -8.06 11.78
CA ILE A 146 -1.55 -9.51 11.71
C ILE A 146 -0.28 -10.27 11.31
N ILE A 147 0.46 -9.82 10.29
CA ILE A 147 1.68 -10.48 9.83
C ILE A 147 2.80 -10.38 10.88
N LEU A 148 2.98 -9.23 11.53
CA LEU A 148 3.93 -9.09 12.64
C LEU A 148 3.59 -10.03 13.79
N GLY A 149 2.31 -10.12 14.19
CA GLY A 149 1.85 -11.03 15.24
C GLY A 149 2.06 -12.50 14.85
N LEU A 150 1.77 -12.86 13.60
CA LEU A 150 1.99 -14.22 13.09
C LEU A 150 3.49 -14.57 13.06
N GLY A 151 4.34 -13.67 12.59
CA GLY A 151 5.79 -13.87 12.57
C GLY A 151 6.37 -14.05 13.98
N TYR A 152 5.91 -13.27 14.94
CA TYR A 152 6.27 -13.46 16.35
C TYR A 152 5.81 -14.84 16.87
N LEU A 153 4.58 -15.24 16.58
CA LEU A 153 4.06 -16.52 16.96
C LEU A 153 4.87 -17.68 16.36
N LEU A 154 5.16 -17.63 15.05
CA LEU A 154 5.98 -18.64 14.37
C LEU A 154 7.40 -18.72 14.97
N LEU A 155 7.96 -17.58 15.38
CA LEU A 155 9.25 -17.56 16.02
C LEU A 155 9.22 -18.24 17.39
N VAL A 156 8.25 -17.90 18.24
CA VAL A 156 8.12 -18.45 19.60
C VAL A 156 7.87 -19.96 19.58
N LEU A 157 7.21 -20.47 18.55
CA LEU A 157 6.95 -21.91 18.39
C LEU A 157 8.21 -22.70 17.99
N LYS A 158 9.30 -22.05 17.58
CA LYS A 158 10.55 -22.74 17.22
C LYS A 158 11.43 -22.95 18.45
N PRO A 159 11.91 -24.20 18.69
CA PRO A 159 12.82 -24.48 19.80
C PRO A 159 14.13 -23.68 19.70
N GLY A 160 14.55 -23.05 20.79
CA GLY A 160 15.79 -22.26 20.83
C GLY A 160 15.72 -20.88 20.19
N ALA A 161 14.56 -20.44 19.75
CA ALA A 161 14.37 -19.10 19.25
C ALA A 161 14.45 -18.06 20.39
N LEU A 162 14.99 -16.88 20.08
CA LEU A 162 15.10 -15.75 21.00
C LEU A 162 14.08 -14.68 20.60
N PRO A 163 12.90 -14.61 21.25
CA PRO A 163 11.84 -13.66 20.91
C PRO A 163 12.30 -12.20 20.94
N GLU A 164 13.28 -11.89 21.79
CA GLU A 164 13.87 -10.55 21.91
C GLU A 164 14.54 -10.06 20.61
N GLN A 165 14.98 -10.99 19.76
CA GLN A 165 15.61 -10.69 18.47
C GLN A 165 14.59 -10.44 17.35
N TYR A 166 13.28 -10.57 17.61
CA TYR A 166 12.27 -10.34 16.59
C TYR A 166 12.09 -8.86 16.26
N LEU A 167 12.06 -8.01 17.29
CA LEU A 167 11.87 -6.57 17.15
C LEU A 167 12.79 -5.84 18.14
N GLN A 168 14.01 -5.52 17.69
CA GLN A 168 15.04 -4.93 18.54
C GLN A 168 14.81 -3.44 18.81
N THR A 169 14.05 -2.75 17.94
CA THR A 169 13.74 -1.32 18.09
C THR A 169 12.54 -1.01 18.99
N GLY A 170 11.90 -2.06 19.52
CA GLY A 170 10.75 -1.91 20.43
C GLY A 170 9.51 -1.26 19.78
N PRO A 171 8.61 -0.65 20.58
CA PRO A 171 7.34 -0.11 20.08
C PRO A 171 7.50 1.00 19.02
N LEU A 172 8.56 1.81 19.10
CA LEU A 172 8.85 2.83 18.09
C LEU A 172 9.17 2.21 16.73
N GLY A 173 9.80 1.04 16.73
CA GLY A 173 10.03 0.27 15.51
C GLY A 173 8.74 -0.14 14.82
N ILE A 174 7.72 -0.54 15.57
CA ILE A 174 6.39 -0.89 15.02
C ILE A 174 5.81 0.33 14.29
N LEU A 175 5.86 1.50 14.88
CA LEU A 175 5.38 2.73 14.23
C LEU A 175 6.16 3.02 12.95
N GLY A 176 7.49 2.90 12.98
CA GLY A 176 8.32 3.05 11.79
C GLY A 176 7.96 2.04 10.70
N ILE A 177 7.77 0.77 11.05
CA ILE A 177 7.34 -0.29 10.12
C ILE A 177 6.00 0.07 9.47
N LEU A 178 5.02 0.53 10.24
CA LEU A 178 3.74 0.97 9.70
C LEU A 178 3.90 2.13 8.72
N VAL A 179 4.71 3.14 9.05
CA VAL A 179 4.97 4.29 8.18
C VAL A 179 5.62 3.84 6.87
N VAL A 180 6.68 3.03 6.92
CA VAL A 180 7.35 2.52 5.71
C VAL A 180 6.39 1.69 4.87
N THR A 181 5.59 0.80 5.50
CA THR A 181 4.62 -0.05 4.79
C THR A 181 3.53 0.77 4.12
N VAL A 182 3.04 1.83 4.77
CA VAL A 182 2.02 2.73 4.19
C VAL A 182 2.60 3.52 3.01
N ILE A 183 3.82 4.06 3.13
CA ILE A 183 4.49 4.76 2.02
C ILE A 183 4.70 3.80 0.85
N PHE A 184 5.18 2.58 1.11
CA PHE A 184 5.32 1.54 0.10
C PHE A 184 3.98 1.17 -0.56
N GLY A 185 2.95 0.93 0.26
CA GLY A 185 1.60 0.65 -0.24
C GLY A 185 1.06 1.75 -1.15
N GLY A 186 1.37 3.02 -0.85
CA GLY A 186 1.04 4.18 -1.69
C GLY A 186 1.56 4.07 -3.13
N VAL A 187 2.82 3.61 -3.30
CA VAL A 187 3.44 3.39 -4.62
C VAL A 187 2.59 2.43 -5.47
N PHE A 188 2.28 1.27 -4.90
CA PHE A 188 1.55 0.21 -5.62
C PHE A 188 0.04 0.48 -5.72
N MET A 189 -0.54 1.23 -4.78
CA MET A 189 -1.91 1.75 -4.93
C MET A 189 -2.01 2.73 -6.10
N ALA A 190 -1.06 3.65 -6.24
CA ALA A 190 -1.01 4.55 -7.40
C ALA A 190 -0.89 3.77 -8.70
N TYR A 191 0.01 2.79 -8.76
CA TYR A 191 0.16 1.88 -9.90
C TYR A 191 -1.13 1.12 -10.21
N SER A 192 -1.73 0.46 -9.23
CA SER A 192 -2.97 -0.31 -9.40
C SER A 192 -4.14 0.55 -9.86
N ASN A 193 -4.26 1.79 -9.33
CA ASN A 193 -5.28 2.73 -9.78
C ASN A 193 -5.03 3.23 -11.22
N ILE A 194 -3.77 3.42 -11.64
CA ILE A 194 -3.45 3.76 -13.04
C ILE A 194 -3.88 2.63 -13.96
N VAL A 195 -3.54 1.37 -13.62
CA VAL A 195 -3.95 0.21 -14.40
C VAL A 195 -5.48 0.13 -14.49
N ALA A 196 -6.19 0.30 -13.37
CA ALA A 196 -7.66 0.32 -13.33
C ALA A 196 -8.28 1.40 -14.23
N LEU A 197 -7.72 2.61 -14.24
CA LEU A 197 -8.19 3.71 -15.10
C LEU A 197 -7.98 3.44 -16.60
N VAL A 198 -6.93 2.69 -16.95
CA VAL A 198 -6.59 2.35 -18.34
C VAL A 198 -7.39 1.18 -18.82
N THR A 199 -7.47 0.10 -18.04
CA THR A 199 -8.12 -1.15 -18.44
C THR A 199 -9.64 -1.07 -18.33
N ARG A 200 -10.16 -0.38 -17.31
CA ARG A 200 -11.58 -0.33 -16.95
C ARG A 200 -12.21 -1.73 -16.82
N ASP A 201 -11.39 -2.71 -16.59
CA ASP A 201 -11.76 -4.12 -16.49
C ASP A 201 -11.11 -4.73 -15.25
N ARG A 202 -11.89 -5.50 -14.49
CA ARG A 202 -11.46 -6.08 -13.22
C ARG A 202 -10.39 -7.15 -13.41
N GLU A 203 -10.60 -8.06 -14.35
CA GLU A 203 -9.70 -9.20 -14.58
C GLU A 203 -8.37 -8.72 -15.15
N ALA A 204 -8.41 -7.81 -16.13
CA ALA A 204 -7.21 -7.20 -16.69
C ALA A 204 -6.42 -6.42 -15.63
N THR A 205 -7.10 -5.70 -14.74
CA THR A 205 -6.44 -4.97 -13.64
C THR A 205 -5.68 -5.92 -12.72
N VAL A 206 -6.30 -7.03 -12.30
CA VAL A 206 -5.65 -8.04 -11.46
C VAL A 206 -4.47 -8.69 -12.18
N MET A 207 -4.66 -9.06 -13.44
CA MET A 207 -3.64 -9.75 -14.23
C MET A 207 -2.40 -8.87 -14.43
N ILE A 208 -2.59 -7.61 -14.83
CA ILE A 208 -1.48 -6.67 -15.07
C ILE A 208 -0.78 -6.31 -13.74
N ALA A 209 -1.56 -6.09 -12.66
CA ALA A 209 -0.98 -5.82 -11.36
C ALA A 209 -0.08 -6.96 -10.90
N ASN A 210 -0.51 -8.21 -11.02
CA ASN A 210 0.26 -9.38 -10.63
C ASN A 210 1.46 -9.63 -11.56
N LEU A 211 1.30 -9.42 -12.86
CA LEU A 211 2.36 -9.64 -13.86
C LEU A 211 3.62 -8.81 -13.56
N LEU A 212 3.47 -7.60 -13.07
CA LEU A 212 4.61 -6.77 -12.65
C LEU A 212 5.08 -7.10 -11.24
N THR A 213 4.15 -7.30 -10.31
CA THR A 213 4.45 -7.43 -8.88
C THR A 213 5.26 -8.69 -8.56
N PHE A 214 4.90 -9.85 -9.16
CA PHE A 214 5.59 -11.09 -8.88
C PHE A 214 7.06 -11.08 -9.30
N PRO A 215 7.45 -10.71 -10.53
CA PRO A 215 8.85 -10.62 -10.89
C PRO A 215 9.63 -9.64 -9.99
N LEU A 216 9.06 -8.47 -9.69
CA LEU A 216 9.72 -7.49 -8.82
C LEU A 216 9.96 -8.05 -7.41
N LEU A 217 9.04 -8.85 -6.88
CA LEU A 217 9.19 -9.45 -5.56
C LEU A 217 10.38 -10.44 -5.51
N PHE A 218 10.55 -11.25 -6.57
CA PHE A 218 11.67 -12.20 -6.65
C PHE A 218 13.00 -11.54 -7.01
N ILE A 219 12.97 -10.39 -7.71
CA ILE A 219 14.15 -9.56 -8.02
C ILE A 219 14.31 -8.49 -6.93
N SER A 220 14.38 -8.91 -5.66
CA SER A 220 14.55 -8.02 -4.51
C SER A 220 15.27 -8.75 -3.37
N SER A 221 15.59 -8.05 -2.30
CA SER A 221 16.13 -8.61 -1.06
C SER A 221 15.10 -9.36 -0.20
N ALA A 222 13.90 -9.63 -0.75
CA ALA A 222 12.76 -10.14 0.02
C ALA A 222 13.04 -11.51 0.65
N PHE A 223 13.48 -12.49 -0.15
CA PHE A 223 13.58 -13.89 0.28
C PHE A 223 15.01 -14.34 0.57
N VAL A 224 15.98 -13.74 -0.12
CA VAL A 224 17.40 -14.10 -0.03
C VAL A 224 18.21 -12.80 -0.04
N PRO A 225 19.33 -12.70 0.73
CA PRO A 225 20.25 -11.57 0.64
C PRO A 225 20.72 -11.34 -0.80
N LEU A 226 20.75 -10.07 -1.24
CA LEU A 226 21.10 -9.74 -2.64
C LEU A 226 22.50 -10.22 -3.02
N GLU A 227 23.43 -10.25 -2.08
CA GLU A 227 24.82 -10.72 -2.27
C GLU A 227 24.90 -12.15 -2.79
N LEU A 228 23.89 -12.99 -2.49
CA LEU A 228 23.81 -14.38 -2.92
C LEU A 228 23.16 -14.55 -4.31
N LEU A 229 22.65 -13.46 -4.88
CA LEU A 229 21.98 -13.47 -6.18
C LEU A 229 22.94 -13.09 -7.32
N PRO A 230 22.66 -13.51 -8.56
CA PRO A 230 23.47 -13.12 -9.72
C PRO A 230 23.55 -11.59 -9.89
N ASN A 231 24.68 -11.09 -10.40
CA ASN A 231 24.96 -9.65 -10.53
C ASN A 231 23.91 -8.87 -11.33
N TRP A 232 23.27 -9.48 -12.33
CA TRP A 232 22.23 -8.82 -13.11
C TRP A 232 20.95 -8.59 -12.28
N ILE A 233 20.65 -9.49 -11.33
CA ILE A 233 19.51 -9.31 -10.39
C ILE A 233 19.83 -8.19 -9.42
N GLN A 234 21.07 -8.16 -8.90
CA GLN A 234 21.51 -7.08 -8.00
C GLN A 234 21.38 -5.71 -8.69
N ALA A 235 21.78 -5.60 -9.97
CA ALA A 235 21.66 -4.36 -10.73
C ALA A 235 20.19 -3.91 -10.91
N VAL A 236 19.27 -4.84 -11.17
CA VAL A 236 17.82 -4.52 -11.31
C VAL A 236 17.20 -4.18 -9.94
N ALA A 237 17.64 -4.81 -8.87
CA ALA A 237 17.17 -4.56 -7.52
C ALA A 237 17.39 -3.12 -7.05
N ILE A 238 18.38 -2.40 -7.61
CA ILE A 238 18.64 -0.98 -7.33
C ILE A 238 17.43 -0.09 -7.72
N ALA A 239 16.76 -0.43 -8.82
CA ALA A 239 15.58 0.32 -9.29
C ALA A 239 14.26 -0.21 -8.72
N ASN A 240 14.31 -1.26 -7.90
CA ASN A 240 13.12 -1.98 -7.44
C ASN A 240 12.58 -1.38 -6.12
N PRO A 241 11.39 -0.76 -6.09
CA PRO A 241 10.83 -0.21 -4.86
C PRO A 241 10.58 -1.25 -3.77
N ILE A 242 10.42 -2.53 -4.12
CA ILE A 242 10.22 -3.63 -3.15
C ILE A 242 11.47 -3.81 -2.29
N THR A 243 12.67 -3.73 -2.88
CA THR A 243 13.93 -3.84 -2.15
C THR A 243 13.99 -2.79 -1.02
N TYR A 244 13.71 -1.54 -1.33
CA TYR A 244 13.71 -0.46 -0.34
C TYR A 244 12.64 -0.63 0.74
N GLY A 245 11.45 -1.11 0.36
CA GLY A 245 10.40 -1.42 1.33
C GLY A 245 10.81 -2.51 2.30
N VAL A 246 11.36 -3.61 1.79
CA VAL A 246 11.82 -4.76 2.60
C VAL A 246 12.99 -4.35 3.49
N ASP A 247 14.02 -3.71 2.94
CA ASP A 247 15.21 -3.31 3.70
C ASP A 247 14.88 -2.27 4.77
N GLY A 248 14.01 -1.30 4.46
CA GLY A 248 13.55 -0.30 5.44
C GLY A 248 12.82 -0.93 6.63
N ILE A 249 11.94 -1.91 6.40
CA ILE A 249 11.25 -2.64 7.47
C ILE A 249 12.25 -3.53 8.23
N ARG A 250 13.15 -4.21 7.51
CA ARG A 250 14.16 -5.08 8.11
C ARG A 250 15.10 -4.30 9.03
N ALA A 251 15.57 -3.11 8.61
CA ALA A 251 16.37 -2.22 9.45
C ALA A 251 15.63 -1.84 10.74
N LEU A 252 14.33 -1.53 10.64
CA LEU A 252 13.50 -1.21 11.80
C LEU A 252 13.26 -2.42 12.72
N MET A 253 13.20 -3.63 12.18
CA MET A 253 13.09 -4.84 13.01
C MET A 253 14.39 -5.16 13.73
N LEU A 254 15.53 -5.06 13.04
CA LEU A 254 16.83 -5.49 13.55
C LEU A 254 17.64 -4.36 14.24
N GLY A 255 17.20 -3.13 14.14
CA GLY A 255 17.89 -1.99 14.76
C GLY A 255 19.26 -1.65 14.16
N GLN A 256 19.55 -2.13 12.95
CA GLN A 256 20.87 -1.99 12.30
C GLN A 256 20.77 -1.61 10.83
N ASP A 257 21.91 -1.24 10.23
CA ASP A 257 22.02 -1.02 8.79
C ASP A 257 21.97 -2.36 8.05
N VAL A 258 21.05 -2.48 7.11
CA VAL A 258 20.83 -3.67 6.27
C VAL A 258 20.53 -3.29 4.82
N LEU A 259 20.90 -2.07 4.41
CA LEU A 259 20.68 -1.62 3.04
C LEU A 259 21.50 -2.48 2.08
N SER A 260 20.81 -3.22 1.23
CA SER A 260 21.41 -4.23 0.37
C SER A 260 21.81 -3.71 -1.01
N VAL A 261 21.45 -2.47 -1.35
CA VAL A 261 21.53 -1.95 -2.73
C VAL A 261 22.79 -1.12 -2.97
N PHE A 262 23.17 -0.31 -2.00
CA PHE A 262 24.37 0.54 -2.02
C PHE A 262 24.79 0.90 -0.60
N GLU A 263 26.06 1.25 -0.42
CA GLU A 263 26.56 1.73 0.88
C GLU A 263 26.18 3.20 1.08
N ALA A 264 25.30 3.47 2.06
CA ALA A 264 25.00 4.81 2.50
C ALA A 264 25.82 5.12 3.77
N THR A 265 26.65 6.16 3.72
CA THR A 265 27.49 6.58 4.85
C THR A 265 27.06 7.92 5.45
N ALA A 266 25.93 8.47 4.94
CA ALA A 266 25.48 9.82 5.33
C ALA A 266 24.85 9.87 6.73
N PHE A 267 24.39 8.74 7.25
CA PHE A 267 23.71 8.62 8.55
C PHE A 267 24.44 7.60 9.44
N THR A 268 23.86 7.20 10.55
CA THR A 268 24.44 6.20 11.47
C THR A 268 23.45 5.09 11.77
N GLY A 269 23.94 3.85 11.84
CA GLY A 269 23.15 2.66 12.18
C GLY A 269 21.95 2.47 11.25
N LEU A 270 20.81 2.10 11.79
CA LEU A 270 19.59 1.80 11.01
C LEU A 270 19.14 2.93 10.07
N TRP A 271 19.52 4.19 10.36
CA TRP A 271 19.12 5.35 9.56
C TRP A 271 19.82 5.39 8.19
N ASN A 272 20.96 4.72 8.02
CA ASN A 272 21.58 4.53 6.71
C ASN A 272 20.68 3.75 5.74
N THR A 273 19.83 2.86 6.26
CA THR A 273 18.84 2.12 5.46
C THR A 273 17.52 2.86 5.38
N VAL A 274 16.95 3.28 6.52
CA VAL A 274 15.58 3.79 6.58
C VAL A 274 15.42 5.10 5.82
N VAL A 275 16.37 6.04 5.94
CA VAL A 275 16.24 7.35 5.27
C VAL A 275 16.32 7.22 3.75
N PRO A 276 17.29 6.54 3.14
CA PRO A 276 17.30 6.31 1.69
C PRO A 276 16.09 5.53 1.21
N ALA A 277 15.67 4.48 1.93
CA ALA A 277 14.50 3.69 1.58
C ALA A 277 13.23 4.54 1.51
N VAL A 278 12.97 5.34 2.54
CA VAL A 278 11.82 6.26 2.56
C VAL A 278 11.92 7.32 1.47
N ALA A 279 13.11 7.89 1.23
CA ALA A 279 13.31 8.90 0.19
C ALA A 279 12.99 8.34 -1.21
N VAL A 280 13.48 7.15 -1.53
CA VAL A 280 13.21 6.48 -2.82
C VAL A 280 11.72 6.16 -2.95
N LEU A 281 11.09 5.59 -1.92
CA LEU A 281 9.66 5.26 -1.93
C LEU A 281 8.79 6.51 -2.08
N LEU A 282 9.13 7.62 -1.43
CA LEU A 282 8.45 8.91 -1.61
C LEU A 282 8.63 9.45 -3.03
N GLY A 283 9.81 9.30 -3.62
CA GLY A 283 10.06 9.64 -5.01
C GLY A 283 9.14 8.88 -5.97
N PHE A 284 9.01 7.56 -5.79
CA PHE A 284 8.06 6.74 -6.56
C PHE A 284 6.61 7.16 -6.34
N ASN A 285 6.21 7.48 -5.09
CA ASN A 285 4.86 7.98 -4.79
C ASN A 285 4.56 9.28 -5.54
N VAL A 286 5.48 10.23 -5.55
CA VAL A 286 5.31 11.51 -6.25
C VAL A 286 5.16 11.28 -7.75
N VAL A 287 6.02 10.47 -8.36
CA VAL A 287 5.99 10.19 -9.80
C VAL A 287 4.71 9.46 -10.20
N LEU A 288 4.40 8.33 -9.55
CA LEU A 288 3.21 7.54 -9.88
C LEU A 288 1.92 8.27 -9.49
N GLY A 289 1.93 9.00 -8.37
CA GLY A 289 0.80 9.84 -7.97
C GLY A 289 0.50 10.94 -8.98
N ALA A 290 1.52 11.62 -9.50
CA ALA A 290 1.36 12.62 -10.56
C ALA A 290 0.79 12.01 -11.85
N ILE A 291 1.27 10.83 -12.24
CA ILE A 291 0.75 10.07 -13.38
C ILE A 291 -0.71 9.69 -13.16
N ALA A 292 -1.07 9.16 -11.99
CA ALA A 292 -2.43 8.78 -11.65
C ALA A 292 -3.39 9.98 -11.73
N VAL A 293 -3.00 11.14 -11.20
CA VAL A 293 -3.78 12.38 -11.28
C VAL A 293 -3.94 12.84 -12.72
N ALA A 294 -2.90 12.72 -13.56
CA ALA A 294 -2.97 13.09 -14.98
C ALA A 294 -3.97 12.21 -15.75
N PHE A 295 -3.97 10.89 -15.49
CA PHE A 295 -4.95 9.95 -16.09
C PHE A 295 -6.37 10.25 -15.62
N LEU A 296 -6.58 10.53 -14.34
CA LEU A 296 -7.87 10.94 -13.80
C LEU A 296 -8.42 12.20 -14.46
N ARG A 297 -7.58 13.21 -14.65
CA ARG A 297 -7.98 14.46 -15.33
C ARG A 297 -8.35 14.22 -16.79
N ARG A 298 -7.72 13.27 -17.46
CA ARG A 298 -8.07 12.88 -18.84
C ARG A 298 -9.40 12.13 -18.89
N ALA A 299 -9.60 11.14 -18.02
CA ALA A 299 -10.84 10.39 -17.95
C ALA A 299 -12.04 11.29 -17.67
N SER A 300 -11.92 12.27 -16.77
CA SER A 300 -13.01 13.21 -16.46
C SER A 300 -13.32 14.21 -17.59
N LYS A 301 -12.45 14.39 -18.58
CA LYS A 301 -12.71 15.26 -19.74
C LYS A 301 -13.40 14.54 -20.89
N SER A 302 -13.17 13.24 -21.05
CA SER A 302 -13.77 12.43 -22.12
C SER A 302 -15.24 12.07 -21.88
N GLU A 303 -15.75 12.26 -20.65
CA GLU A 303 -17.16 11.99 -20.29
C GLU A 303 -18.04 13.23 -20.35
N VAL A 304 -17.46 14.42 -20.58
CA VAL A 304 -18.20 15.70 -20.68
C VAL A 304 -18.40 16.13 -22.16
N GLN A 305 -17.88 15.39 -23.13
CA GLN A 305 -18.16 15.54 -24.57
C GLN A 305 -19.13 14.48 -25.05
#